data_8cc1a7aa4eef56306bccc81657a8abb9
#
_entry.id   8cc1a7aa4eef56306bccc81657a8abb9
#
_cell.length_a   1.000
_cell.length_b   1.000
_cell.length_c   1.000
_cell.angle_alpha   90.00
_cell.angle_beta   90.00
_cell.angle_gamma   90.00
#
_symmetry.space_group_name_H-M   'P 1'
#
loop_
_entity.id
_entity.type
_entity.pdbx_description
1 polymer ?
#
loop_
_entity_poly.entity_id
_entity_poly.type
_entity_poly.pdbx_seq_one_letter_code
_entity_poly.pdbx_strand_id
1 'polypeptide(L)'
;MERRIYSAFVALIPTHKIILVSGPKNSGKSAFIEGVFSENNLAYQKIELGEALIRQEINKLSLAELLWLANQSDHMLLCECEHLALLQEFLDEVLNGKVNASIMLTAANPPDIEEELLEALAYQGAHFYLPPPTFYEYTNETSLPIESKGIDQRLIYGNYYSLNTQKLDKQEGLNQTINNIVSANFSASNRINKSEVLLRTIQVLANHIGQPLSYNQIATIIGVDNETIERYISILCKSHVLYRLPSYSTDKKYELKKTNIFIFLDNGIRNASINNFNDLLMRMDIDALWMNWLIAERIKWNKINNVMAEYFFWRSHTRQQVDFIECNVKGMEGYKFKYNKKKPLKKPPLFQNHYPDIPVHTVNTGTYFSFLTKK
;
A
#
# COMPACT_ATOMS: atom_id res chain seq x y z
N MET A 1 5.72 -15.29 11.25
CA MET A 1 6.16 -14.96 9.87
C MET A 1 7.22 -13.86 9.96
N GLU A 2 8.42 -14.17 9.54
CA GLU A 2 9.50 -13.18 9.50
C GLU A 2 9.28 -12.20 8.34
N ARG A 3 9.22 -10.91 8.68
CA ARG A 3 9.11 -9.84 7.69
C ARG A 3 10.49 -9.54 7.11
N ARG A 4 10.55 -9.29 5.80
CA ARG A 4 11.81 -9.05 5.10
C ARG A 4 12.63 -7.87 5.65
N ILE A 5 11.97 -6.90 6.26
CA ILE A 5 12.64 -5.74 6.87
C ILE A 5 13.22 -6.03 8.27
N TYR A 6 12.98 -7.22 8.84
CA TYR A 6 13.30 -7.55 10.23
C TYR A 6 14.78 -7.27 10.60
N SER A 7 15.71 -7.88 9.86
CA SER A 7 17.14 -7.75 10.15
C SER A 7 17.65 -6.31 10.04
N ALA A 8 17.18 -5.56 9.03
CA ALA A 8 17.51 -4.15 8.85
C ALA A 8 16.94 -3.29 9.97
N PHE A 9 15.70 -3.55 10.40
CA PHE A 9 15.06 -2.83 11.50
C PHE A 9 15.79 -3.05 12.82
N VAL A 10 16.10 -4.31 13.17
CA VAL A 10 16.81 -4.66 14.40
C VAL A 10 18.19 -3.98 14.47
N ALA A 11 18.91 -3.93 13.35
CA ALA A 11 20.23 -3.29 13.29
C ALA A 11 20.21 -1.78 13.58
N LEU A 12 19.08 -1.10 13.36
CA LEU A 12 18.95 0.35 13.58
C LEU A 12 18.55 0.71 15.03
N ILE A 13 17.92 -0.19 15.77
CA ILE A 13 17.45 0.09 17.15
C ILE A 13 18.54 0.71 18.05
N PRO A 14 19.78 0.17 18.10
CA PRO A 14 20.80 0.72 18.98
C PRO A 14 21.43 2.03 18.48
N THR A 15 21.22 2.40 17.23
CA THR A 15 21.95 3.49 16.58
C THR A 15 21.08 4.69 16.21
N HIS A 16 19.75 4.51 16.11
CA HIS A 16 18.83 5.55 15.68
C HIS A 16 17.88 5.96 16.79
N LYS A 17 17.73 7.28 16.95
CA LYS A 17 16.79 7.85 17.92
C LYS A 17 15.35 7.77 17.46
N ILE A 18 15.11 7.84 16.16
CA ILE A 18 13.77 7.80 15.55
C ILE A 18 13.78 6.76 14.45
N ILE A 19 12.82 5.83 14.47
CA ILE A 19 12.57 4.87 13.39
C ILE A 19 11.08 4.93 13.03
N LEU A 20 10.77 5.21 11.76
CA LEU A 20 9.41 5.28 11.23
C LEU A 20 9.06 4.01 10.44
N VAL A 21 7.93 3.39 10.78
CA VAL A 21 7.32 2.30 10.00
C VAL A 21 5.99 2.78 9.44
N SER A 22 5.96 3.08 8.15
CA SER A 22 4.74 3.48 7.44
C SER A 22 4.12 2.32 6.65
N GLY A 23 2.84 2.42 6.35
CA GLY A 23 2.14 1.43 5.54
C GLY A 23 0.63 1.42 5.80
N PRO A 24 -0.15 0.67 5.04
CA PRO A 24 -1.61 0.66 5.15
C PRO A 24 -2.10 0.41 6.58
N LYS A 25 -3.27 0.93 6.91
CA LYS A 25 -3.92 0.58 8.19
C LYS A 25 -4.13 -0.94 8.25
N ASN A 26 -3.92 -1.53 9.43
CA ASN A 26 -4.02 -2.98 9.66
C ASN A 26 -2.99 -3.85 8.88
N SER A 27 -1.87 -3.28 8.39
CA SER A 27 -0.80 -4.08 7.76
C SER A 27 0.11 -4.81 8.76
N GLY A 28 -0.13 -4.65 10.06
CA GLY A 28 0.62 -5.29 11.13
C GLY A 28 1.86 -4.52 11.60
N LYS A 29 1.91 -3.19 11.41
CA LYS A 29 3.06 -2.34 11.80
C LYS A 29 3.39 -2.44 13.28
N SER A 30 2.41 -2.16 14.15
CA SER A 30 2.62 -2.22 15.61
C SER A 30 2.97 -3.64 16.05
N ALA A 31 2.25 -4.66 15.57
CA ALA A 31 2.54 -6.06 15.89
C ALA A 31 3.95 -6.51 15.42
N PHE A 32 4.44 -5.95 14.32
CA PHE A 32 5.81 -6.19 13.86
C PHE A 32 6.84 -5.65 14.86
N ILE A 33 6.69 -4.38 15.29
CA ILE A 33 7.62 -3.75 16.25
C ILE A 33 7.54 -4.43 17.61
N GLU A 34 6.33 -4.73 18.10
CA GLU A 34 6.11 -5.47 19.36
C GLU A 34 6.75 -6.87 19.32
N GLY A 35 6.65 -7.57 18.18
CA GLY A 35 7.32 -8.84 17.97
C GLY A 35 8.84 -8.71 18.04
N VAL A 36 9.42 -7.70 17.39
CA VAL A 36 10.85 -7.41 17.46
C VAL A 36 11.30 -7.14 18.92
N PHE A 37 10.54 -6.31 19.64
CA PHE A 37 10.87 -6.00 21.04
C PHE A 37 10.82 -7.26 21.93
N SER A 38 9.77 -8.07 21.76
CA SER A 38 9.62 -9.33 22.49
C SER A 38 10.76 -10.33 22.21
N GLU A 39 11.10 -10.53 20.92
CA GLU A 39 12.16 -11.47 20.53
C GLU A 39 13.55 -11.03 20.99
N ASN A 40 13.78 -9.72 21.13
CA ASN A 40 15.06 -9.17 21.58
C ASN A 40 15.07 -8.79 23.08
N ASN A 41 14.01 -9.12 23.84
CA ASN A 41 13.86 -8.80 25.27
C ASN A 41 14.02 -7.31 25.58
N LEU A 42 13.51 -6.42 24.71
CA LEU A 42 13.57 -4.97 24.88
C LEU A 42 12.35 -4.47 25.63
N ALA A 43 12.59 -3.74 26.74
CA ALA A 43 11.51 -3.06 27.45
C ALA A 43 11.06 -1.80 26.67
N TYR A 44 9.76 -1.60 26.56
CA TYR A 44 9.21 -0.46 25.84
C TYR A 44 7.91 0.04 26.46
N GLN A 45 7.60 1.30 26.23
CA GLN A 45 6.30 1.90 26.51
C GLN A 45 5.53 2.06 25.21
N LYS A 46 4.25 1.66 25.20
CA LYS A 46 3.37 1.79 24.02
C LYS A 46 2.32 2.85 24.26
N ILE A 47 2.10 3.71 23.24
CA ILE A 47 1.00 4.69 23.17
C ILE A 47 0.22 4.42 21.88
N GLU A 48 -1.08 4.08 22.01
CA GLU A 48 -1.97 3.73 20.90
C GLU A 48 -2.87 4.93 20.53
N LEU A 49 -2.36 5.84 19.69
CA LEU A 49 -3.09 7.05 19.30
C LEU A 49 -4.28 6.78 18.36
N GLY A 50 -4.39 5.56 17.83
CA GLY A 50 -5.59 5.10 17.11
C GLY A 50 -6.83 5.04 18.00
N GLU A 51 -6.66 4.82 19.30
CA GLU A 51 -7.75 4.80 20.27
C GLU A 51 -8.15 6.23 20.67
N ALA A 52 -9.43 6.54 20.50
CA ALA A 52 -9.93 7.91 20.67
C ALA A 52 -9.70 8.48 22.08
N LEU A 53 -9.88 7.66 23.13
CA LEU A 53 -9.68 8.07 24.52
C LEU A 53 -8.20 8.34 24.80
N ILE A 54 -7.29 7.42 24.43
CA ILE A 54 -5.85 7.60 24.60
C ILE A 54 -5.37 8.83 23.84
N ARG A 55 -5.80 8.99 22.59
CA ARG A 55 -5.46 10.16 21.78
C ARG A 55 -5.90 11.46 22.43
N GLN A 56 -7.12 11.53 22.99
CA GLN A 56 -7.60 12.73 23.68
C GLN A 56 -6.77 13.07 24.92
N GLU A 57 -6.37 12.09 25.70
CA GLU A 57 -5.55 12.31 26.91
C GLU A 57 -4.13 12.73 26.54
N ILE A 58 -3.51 12.04 25.58
CA ILE A 58 -2.13 12.38 25.15
C ILE A 58 -2.05 13.77 24.51
N ASN A 59 -3.05 14.16 23.71
CA ASN A 59 -3.06 15.49 23.08
C ASN A 59 -3.41 16.64 24.05
N LYS A 60 -3.74 16.37 25.32
CA LYS A 60 -3.83 17.39 26.38
C LYS A 60 -2.48 17.69 27.05
N LEU A 61 -1.53 16.77 26.89
CA LEU A 61 -0.21 16.92 27.50
C LEU A 61 0.57 18.06 26.84
N SER A 62 1.28 18.80 27.65
CA SER A 62 2.30 19.73 27.18
C SER A 62 3.50 18.98 26.60
N LEU A 63 4.31 19.68 25.79
CA LEU A 63 5.55 19.10 25.25
C LEU A 63 6.47 18.57 26.36
N ALA A 64 6.59 19.30 27.50
CA ALA A 64 7.41 18.88 28.63
C ALA A 64 6.93 17.55 29.25
N GLU A 65 5.61 17.36 29.36
CA GLU A 65 5.02 16.12 29.86
C GLU A 65 5.22 14.95 28.88
N LEU A 66 5.12 15.19 27.57
CA LEU A 66 5.42 14.18 26.55
C LEU A 66 6.89 13.74 26.59
N LEU A 67 7.82 14.69 26.74
CA LEU A 67 9.26 14.42 26.88
C LEU A 67 9.55 13.64 28.16
N TRP A 68 8.91 14.01 29.28
CA TRP A 68 9.02 13.27 30.54
C TRP A 68 8.52 11.82 30.36
N LEU A 69 7.37 11.65 29.74
CA LEU A 69 6.77 10.34 29.47
C LEU A 69 7.69 9.46 28.62
N ALA A 70 8.30 10.04 27.57
CA ALA A 70 9.23 9.33 26.71
C ALA A 70 10.50 8.84 27.44
N ASN A 71 10.92 9.53 28.50
CA ASN A 71 12.09 9.14 29.30
C ASN A 71 11.80 8.09 30.37
N GLN A 72 10.59 7.53 30.45
CA GLN A 72 10.23 6.50 31.44
C GLN A 72 10.66 5.07 31.03
N SER A 73 11.12 4.88 29.80
CA SER A 73 11.65 3.59 29.32
C SER A 73 12.73 3.80 28.25
N ASP A 74 13.48 2.75 27.93
CA ASP A 74 14.55 2.81 26.93
C ASP A 74 14.01 2.92 25.50
N HIS A 75 12.77 2.46 25.27
CA HIS A 75 12.10 2.52 23.97
C HIS A 75 10.65 2.97 24.12
N MET A 76 10.19 3.80 23.20
CA MET A 76 8.78 4.21 23.09
C MET A 76 8.24 3.84 21.72
N LEU A 77 7.06 3.22 21.68
CA LEU A 77 6.31 2.93 20.48
C LEU A 77 5.07 3.84 20.41
N LEU A 78 5.08 4.79 19.47
CA LEU A 78 3.93 5.64 19.15
C LEU A 78 3.18 5.05 17.96
N CYS A 79 2.01 4.48 18.20
CA CYS A 79 1.17 3.90 17.16
C CYS A 79 0.24 4.96 16.56
N GLU A 80 0.14 4.98 15.21
CA GLU A 80 -0.66 5.96 14.44
C GLU A 80 -0.25 7.40 14.82
N CYS A 81 1.06 7.69 14.76
CA CYS A 81 1.68 8.94 15.22
C CYS A 81 1.15 10.19 14.49
N GLU A 82 0.53 10.04 13.30
CA GLU A 82 -0.16 11.10 12.58
C GLU A 82 -1.30 11.75 13.37
N HIS A 83 -1.68 11.18 14.50
CA HIS A 83 -2.70 11.70 15.40
C HIS A 83 -2.16 12.45 16.61
N LEU A 84 -0.84 12.58 16.77
CA LEU A 84 -0.22 13.40 17.82
C LEU A 84 -0.15 14.84 17.39
N ALA A 85 -0.82 15.73 18.13
CA ALA A 85 -0.91 17.16 17.78
C ALA A 85 0.46 17.88 17.81
N LEU A 86 1.35 17.49 18.73
CA LEU A 86 2.68 18.08 18.90
C LEU A 86 3.78 17.17 18.32
N LEU A 87 3.50 16.44 17.24
CA LEU A 87 4.43 15.44 16.70
C LEU A 87 5.75 16.07 16.26
N GLN A 88 5.71 17.16 15.49
CA GLN A 88 6.92 17.80 14.96
C GLN A 88 7.80 18.31 16.12
N GLU A 89 7.22 19.09 17.02
CA GLU A 89 7.94 19.67 18.17
C GLU A 89 8.54 18.57 19.07
N PHE A 90 7.80 17.48 19.27
CA PHE A 90 8.29 16.33 20.03
C PHE A 90 9.50 15.67 19.36
N LEU A 91 9.45 15.44 18.05
CA LEU A 91 10.55 14.80 17.31
C LEU A 91 11.78 15.70 17.26
N ASP A 92 11.61 17.03 17.11
CA ASP A 92 12.71 17.99 17.16
C ASP A 92 13.45 17.92 18.50
N GLU A 93 12.72 17.84 19.61
CA GLU A 93 13.31 17.73 20.92
C GLU A 93 13.99 16.37 21.17
N VAL A 94 13.48 15.29 20.57
CA VAL A 94 14.14 13.97 20.56
C VAL A 94 15.49 14.05 19.83
N LEU A 95 15.54 14.71 18.67
CA LEU A 95 16.77 14.89 17.89
C LEU A 95 17.76 15.81 18.60
N ASN A 96 17.27 16.81 19.34
CA ASN A 96 18.07 17.72 20.17
C ASN A 96 18.63 17.02 21.45
N GLY A 97 18.35 15.73 21.65
CA GLY A 97 18.91 14.94 22.74
C GLY A 97 18.20 15.12 24.09
N LYS A 98 16.98 15.70 24.14
CA LYS A 98 16.20 15.83 25.38
C LYS A 98 15.50 14.53 25.80
N VAL A 99 15.50 13.52 24.92
CA VAL A 99 14.98 12.18 25.19
C VAL A 99 16.09 11.16 25.05
N ASN A 100 16.24 10.30 26.05
CA ASN A 100 17.20 9.20 26.02
C ASN A 100 16.66 7.97 25.26
N ALA A 101 15.35 7.75 25.32
CA ALA A 101 14.69 6.65 24.64
C ALA A 101 14.83 6.72 23.12
N SER A 102 14.82 5.55 22.50
CA SER A 102 14.62 5.43 21.05
C SER A 102 13.11 5.41 20.74
N ILE A 103 12.68 6.23 19.78
CA ILE A 103 11.28 6.44 19.44
C ILE A 103 10.95 5.67 18.15
N MET A 104 10.07 4.68 18.26
CA MET A 104 9.52 3.95 17.13
C MET A 104 8.13 4.50 16.80
N LEU A 105 7.96 4.90 15.55
CA LEU A 105 6.73 5.50 15.03
C LEU A 105 6.03 4.53 14.09
N THR A 106 4.72 4.40 14.20
CA THR A 106 3.93 3.81 13.11
C THR A 106 2.97 4.84 12.56
N ALA A 107 2.83 4.86 11.22
CA ALA A 107 1.88 5.73 10.52
C ALA A 107 1.14 4.99 9.42
N ALA A 108 -0.16 5.23 9.27
CA ALA A 108 -0.95 4.73 8.14
C ALA A 108 -0.93 5.72 6.97
N ASN A 109 -0.95 7.01 7.27
CA ASN A 109 -0.74 8.11 6.34
C ASN A 109 0.63 8.74 6.61
N PRO A 110 1.19 9.50 5.65
CA PRO A 110 2.36 10.33 5.96
C PRO A 110 2.06 11.20 7.19
N PRO A 111 2.90 11.16 8.23
CA PRO A 111 2.70 11.99 9.40
C PRO A 111 2.86 13.48 9.03
N ASP A 112 2.22 14.35 9.81
CA ASP A 112 2.36 15.80 9.65
C ASP A 112 3.65 16.27 10.32
N ILE A 113 4.75 16.07 9.63
CA ILE A 113 6.11 16.48 9.99
C ILE A 113 6.79 17.09 8.77
N GLU A 114 7.85 17.85 9.00
CA GLU A 114 8.63 18.48 7.93
C GLU A 114 9.15 17.45 6.92
N GLU A 115 9.06 17.80 5.64
CA GLU A 115 9.48 16.92 4.55
C GLU A 115 10.98 16.56 4.66
N GLU A 116 11.79 17.55 5.12
CA GLU A 116 13.23 17.37 5.38
C GLU A 116 13.51 16.30 6.43
N LEU A 117 12.69 16.19 7.49
CA LEU A 117 12.81 15.11 8.47
C LEU A 117 12.45 13.76 7.88
N LEU A 118 11.40 13.67 7.08
CA LEU A 118 11.03 12.44 6.38
C LEU A 118 12.13 11.97 5.42
N GLU A 119 12.71 12.91 4.67
CA GLU A 119 13.83 12.62 3.77
C GLU A 119 15.09 12.18 4.53
N ALA A 120 15.41 12.84 5.64
CA ALA A 120 16.53 12.47 6.49
C ALA A 120 16.37 11.05 7.07
N LEU A 121 15.19 10.70 7.57
CA LEU A 121 14.88 9.34 8.04
C LEU A 121 15.01 8.30 6.91
N ALA A 122 14.52 8.64 5.72
CA ALA A 122 14.63 7.75 4.56
C ALA A 122 16.10 7.58 4.10
N TYR A 123 16.87 8.67 4.07
CA TYR A 123 18.29 8.66 3.71
C TYR A 123 19.14 7.83 4.68
N GLN A 124 18.84 7.91 5.98
CA GLN A 124 19.51 7.11 7.03
C GLN A 124 19.03 5.66 7.07
N GLY A 125 18.05 5.28 6.24
CA GLY A 125 17.43 3.96 6.27
C GLY A 125 16.50 3.73 7.46
N ALA A 126 16.15 4.78 8.21
CA ALA A 126 15.28 4.71 9.39
C ALA A 126 13.78 4.87 9.06
N HIS A 127 13.41 4.90 7.80
CA HIS A 127 12.02 4.87 7.33
C HIS A 127 11.75 3.56 6.57
N PHE A 128 10.92 2.72 7.14
CA PHE A 128 10.50 1.44 6.55
C PHE A 128 9.06 1.51 6.04
N TYR A 129 8.84 0.96 4.86
CA TYR A 129 7.50 0.72 4.36
C TYR A 129 7.09 -0.74 4.63
N LEU A 130 6.03 -0.94 5.42
CA LEU A 130 5.48 -2.25 5.75
C LEU A 130 4.10 -2.44 5.11
N PRO A 131 4.02 -2.99 3.88
CA PRO A 131 2.75 -3.35 3.28
C PRO A 131 2.14 -4.58 3.98
N PRO A 132 0.90 -4.97 3.65
CA PRO A 132 0.43 -6.34 3.92
C PRO A 132 1.47 -7.34 3.41
N PRO A 133 1.63 -8.50 4.08
CA PRO A 133 2.64 -9.48 3.68
C PRO A 133 2.57 -9.80 2.19
N THR A 134 3.71 -9.85 1.56
CA THR A 134 3.81 -10.22 0.15
C THR A 134 3.65 -11.72 -0.03
N PHE A 135 3.25 -12.13 -1.23
CA PHE A 135 3.21 -13.54 -1.59
C PHE A 135 4.57 -14.24 -1.37
N TYR A 136 5.67 -13.53 -1.62
CA TYR A 136 7.01 -14.05 -1.38
C TYR A 136 7.29 -14.31 0.11
N GLU A 137 6.88 -13.42 1.01
CA GLU A 137 7.04 -13.64 2.46
C GLU A 137 6.28 -14.88 2.92
N TYR A 138 5.08 -15.12 2.39
CA TYR A 138 4.34 -16.36 2.65
C TYR A 138 5.04 -17.59 2.08
N THR A 139 5.63 -17.52 0.88
CA THR A 139 6.35 -18.68 0.31
C THR A 139 7.61 -19.02 1.09
N ASN A 140 8.21 -18.07 1.79
CA ASN A 140 9.35 -18.33 2.69
C ASN A 140 8.92 -18.98 4.00
N GLU A 141 7.72 -18.68 4.49
CA GLU A 141 7.19 -19.28 5.72
C GLU A 141 6.68 -20.71 5.50
N THR A 142 6.04 -20.96 4.38
CA THR A 142 5.46 -22.27 4.03
C THR A 142 6.24 -22.95 2.91
N SER A 143 5.84 -22.77 1.68
CA SER A 143 6.56 -23.11 0.46
C SER A 143 5.80 -22.61 -0.78
N LEU A 144 6.48 -22.45 -1.91
CA LEU A 144 5.83 -22.06 -3.17
C LEU A 144 4.71 -23.01 -3.62
N PRO A 145 4.84 -24.36 -3.53
CA PRO A 145 3.75 -25.27 -3.91
C PRO A 145 2.49 -25.12 -3.05
N ILE A 146 2.65 -24.87 -1.73
CA ILE A 146 1.52 -24.66 -0.81
C ILE A 146 0.82 -23.36 -1.14
N GLU A 147 1.56 -22.26 -1.23
CA GLU A 147 1.01 -20.93 -1.52
C GLU A 147 0.39 -20.85 -2.92
N SER A 148 0.96 -21.56 -3.91
CA SER A 148 0.40 -21.63 -5.26
C SER A 148 -0.97 -22.30 -5.31
N LYS A 149 -1.25 -23.28 -4.44
CA LYS A 149 -2.58 -23.88 -4.30
C LYS A 149 -3.58 -22.91 -3.63
N GLY A 150 -3.10 -22.00 -2.80
CA GLY A 150 -3.89 -20.99 -2.10
C GLY A 150 -4.12 -19.69 -2.89
N ILE A 151 -3.65 -19.58 -4.13
CA ILE A 151 -3.75 -18.35 -4.93
C ILE A 151 -5.19 -17.82 -5.05
N ASP A 152 -6.17 -18.72 -5.22
CA ASP A 152 -7.57 -18.34 -5.33
C ASP A 152 -8.05 -17.57 -4.09
N GLN A 153 -7.64 -18.02 -2.91
CA GLN A 153 -7.94 -17.32 -1.65
C GLN A 153 -7.27 -15.94 -1.60
N ARG A 154 -6.06 -15.81 -2.13
CA ARG A 154 -5.34 -14.54 -2.22
C ARG A 154 -6.00 -13.57 -3.20
N LEU A 155 -6.52 -14.07 -4.31
CA LEU A 155 -7.27 -13.25 -5.26
C LEU A 155 -8.61 -12.77 -4.69
N ILE A 156 -9.26 -13.57 -3.82
CA ILE A 156 -10.54 -13.24 -3.21
C ILE A 156 -10.37 -12.37 -1.97
N TYR A 157 -9.50 -12.76 -1.02
CA TYR A 157 -9.40 -12.14 0.31
C TYR A 157 -8.16 -11.27 0.52
N GLY A 158 -7.22 -11.23 -0.45
CA GLY A 158 -5.99 -10.45 -0.32
C GLY A 158 -4.99 -11.04 0.68
N ASN A 159 -4.11 -10.19 1.17
CA ASN A 159 -2.96 -10.55 2.00
C ASN A 159 -2.88 -9.77 3.32
N TYR A 160 -3.97 -9.15 3.80
CA TYR A 160 -3.90 -8.40 5.05
C TYR A 160 -3.50 -9.28 6.23
N TYR A 161 -2.46 -8.85 6.94
CA TYR A 161 -1.87 -9.62 8.05
C TYR A 161 -2.87 -9.90 9.18
N SER A 162 -3.63 -8.89 9.60
CA SER A 162 -4.60 -9.02 10.70
C SER A 162 -5.69 -10.06 10.42
N LEU A 163 -6.06 -10.24 9.16
CA LEU A 163 -7.11 -11.16 8.75
C LEU A 163 -6.64 -12.62 8.71
N ASN A 164 -5.33 -12.85 8.59
CA ASN A 164 -4.76 -14.19 8.61
C ASN A 164 -4.48 -14.71 10.03
N THR A 165 -4.35 -13.81 11.01
CA THR A 165 -3.99 -14.14 12.39
C THR A 165 -5.17 -14.12 13.37
N GLN A 166 -6.26 -13.43 13.02
CA GLN A 166 -7.45 -13.33 13.88
C GLN A 166 -8.52 -14.36 13.51
N LYS A 167 -9.29 -14.79 14.52
CA LYS A 167 -10.44 -15.71 14.37
C LYS A 167 -11.68 -15.07 13.71
N LEU A 168 -11.60 -13.77 13.34
CA LEU A 168 -12.68 -13.05 12.67
C LEU A 168 -12.95 -13.62 11.28
N ASP A 169 -14.20 -13.60 10.86
CA ASP A 169 -14.56 -13.84 9.46
C ASP A 169 -13.80 -12.85 8.58
N LYS A 170 -13.10 -13.37 7.56
CA LYS A 170 -12.28 -12.56 6.64
C LYS A 170 -13.09 -11.47 5.96
N GLN A 171 -14.35 -11.73 5.62
CA GLN A 171 -15.23 -10.75 4.97
C GLN A 171 -15.55 -9.61 5.92
N GLU A 172 -15.91 -9.92 7.16
CA GLU A 172 -16.21 -8.92 8.16
C GLU A 172 -14.99 -8.04 8.47
N GLY A 173 -13.81 -8.63 8.65
CA GLY A 173 -12.58 -7.90 8.90
C GLY A 173 -12.19 -6.98 7.75
N LEU A 174 -12.39 -7.40 6.50
CA LEU A 174 -12.16 -6.56 5.31
C LEU A 174 -13.17 -5.42 5.22
N ASN A 175 -14.45 -5.67 5.51
CA ASN A 175 -15.48 -4.63 5.54
C ASN A 175 -15.20 -3.59 6.64
N GLN A 176 -14.78 -4.03 7.82
CA GLN A 176 -14.32 -3.13 8.89
C GLN A 176 -13.11 -2.30 8.47
N THR A 177 -12.16 -2.90 7.73
CA THR A 177 -11.00 -2.17 7.21
C THR A 177 -11.40 -1.06 6.24
N ILE A 178 -12.36 -1.30 5.33
CA ILE A 178 -12.88 -0.26 4.43
C ILE A 178 -13.56 0.86 5.22
N ASN A 179 -14.40 0.52 6.18
CA ASN A 179 -15.07 1.49 7.03
C ASN A 179 -14.06 2.36 7.79
N ASN A 180 -12.99 1.77 8.28
CA ASN A 180 -11.89 2.48 8.93
C ASN A 180 -11.13 3.40 7.96
N ILE A 181 -10.85 2.95 6.72
CA ILE A 181 -10.22 3.78 5.68
C ILE A 181 -11.10 5.01 5.40
N VAL A 182 -12.40 4.80 5.21
CA VAL A 182 -13.34 5.88 4.91
C VAL A 182 -13.48 6.85 6.08
N SER A 183 -13.60 6.33 7.32
CA SER A 183 -13.82 7.17 8.51
C SER A 183 -12.59 7.94 8.98
N ALA A 184 -11.38 7.42 8.78
CA ALA A 184 -10.14 8.04 9.25
C ALA A 184 -9.80 9.35 8.52
N ASN A 185 -10.34 9.55 7.31
CA ASN A 185 -9.96 10.68 6.45
C ASN A 185 -10.88 11.91 6.57
N PHE A 186 -11.85 11.92 7.51
CA PHE A 186 -12.77 13.04 7.66
C PHE A 186 -13.02 13.40 9.13
N SER A 187 -12.91 14.69 9.46
CA SER A 187 -13.26 15.23 10.76
C SER A 187 -14.80 15.22 11.00
N ALA A 188 -15.22 15.24 12.27
CA ALA A 188 -16.61 15.00 12.69
C ALA A 188 -17.67 15.94 12.07
N SER A 189 -17.32 17.17 11.70
CA SER A 189 -18.27 18.20 11.27
C SER A 189 -18.80 18.07 9.83
N ASN A 190 -18.20 17.21 8.98
CA ASN A 190 -18.61 17.05 7.58
C ASN A 190 -18.56 15.58 7.10
N ARG A 191 -18.70 14.63 8.04
CA ARG A 191 -18.41 13.21 7.82
C ARG A 191 -19.33 12.53 6.79
N ILE A 192 -20.64 12.73 6.89
CA ILE A 192 -21.61 11.86 6.20
C ILE A 192 -21.50 11.98 4.68
N ASN A 193 -21.63 13.19 4.12
CA ASN A 193 -21.61 13.35 2.66
C ASN A 193 -20.24 13.06 2.04
N LYS A 194 -19.14 13.43 2.72
CA LYS A 194 -17.78 13.22 2.20
C LYS A 194 -17.34 11.75 2.25
N SER A 195 -17.72 11.03 3.31
CA SER A 195 -17.43 9.60 3.44
C SER A 195 -18.21 8.76 2.42
N GLU A 196 -19.46 9.14 2.13
CA GLU A 196 -20.26 8.46 1.09
C GLU A 196 -19.64 8.64 -0.30
N VAL A 197 -19.22 9.86 -0.67
CA VAL A 197 -18.57 10.11 -1.97
C VAL A 197 -17.25 9.37 -2.06
N LEU A 198 -16.44 9.31 -0.97
CA LEU A 198 -15.21 8.51 -0.97
C LEU A 198 -15.51 7.02 -1.18
N LEU A 199 -16.49 6.47 -0.47
CA LEU A 199 -16.89 5.07 -0.63
C LEU A 199 -17.36 4.79 -2.06
N ARG A 200 -18.20 5.65 -2.63
CA ARG A 200 -18.63 5.57 -4.04
C ARG A 200 -17.44 5.63 -4.99
N THR A 201 -16.45 6.47 -4.72
CA THR A 201 -15.21 6.54 -5.52
C THR A 201 -14.49 5.20 -5.49
N ILE A 202 -14.30 4.59 -4.32
CA ILE A 202 -13.69 3.26 -4.19
C ILE A 202 -14.49 2.22 -4.99
N GLN A 203 -15.82 2.22 -4.88
CA GLN A 203 -16.69 1.27 -5.58
C GLN A 203 -16.63 1.41 -7.11
N VAL A 204 -16.62 2.65 -7.63
CA VAL A 204 -16.47 2.89 -9.07
C VAL A 204 -15.13 2.35 -9.57
N LEU A 205 -14.04 2.61 -8.86
CA LEU A 205 -12.72 2.11 -9.21
C LEU A 205 -12.66 0.58 -9.13
N ALA A 206 -13.28 -0.03 -8.11
CA ALA A 206 -13.33 -1.48 -7.94
C ALA A 206 -14.12 -2.18 -9.06
N ASN A 207 -15.22 -1.58 -9.54
CA ASN A 207 -15.99 -2.12 -10.64
C ASN A 207 -15.29 -1.96 -12.01
N HIS A 208 -14.36 -0.99 -12.13
CA HIS A 208 -13.58 -0.75 -13.35
C HIS A 208 -12.12 -1.25 -13.20
N ILE A 209 -11.89 -2.23 -12.35
CA ILE A 209 -10.54 -2.80 -12.14
C ILE A 209 -9.89 -3.18 -13.47
N GLY A 210 -8.63 -2.75 -13.67
CA GLY A 210 -7.90 -3.04 -14.90
C GLY A 210 -8.28 -2.22 -16.12
N GLN A 211 -9.23 -1.31 -16.00
CA GLN A 211 -9.66 -0.43 -17.09
C GLN A 211 -9.12 0.99 -16.89
N PRO A 212 -8.64 1.64 -17.96
CA PRO A 212 -8.25 3.05 -17.88
C PRO A 212 -9.47 3.95 -17.66
N LEU A 213 -9.38 4.83 -16.67
CA LEU A 213 -10.37 5.85 -16.33
C LEU A 213 -9.72 7.22 -16.23
N SER A 214 -10.42 8.26 -16.67
CA SER A 214 -10.08 9.64 -16.36
C SER A 214 -10.84 10.13 -15.13
N TYR A 215 -10.32 11.14 -14.45
CA TYR A 215 -11.03 11.78 -13.34
C TYR A 215 -12.39 12.30 -13.74
N ASN A 216 -12.52 12.86 -14.96
CA ASN A 216 -13.79 13.34 -15.49
C ASN A 216 -14.84 12.22 -15.63
N GLN A 217 -14.44 11.04 -16.11
CA GLN A 217 -15.35 9.88 -16.17
C GLN A 217 -15.85 9.47 -14.78
N ILE A 218 -14.94 9.41 -13.79
CA ILE A 218 -15.30 9.06 -12.42
C ILE A 218 -16.23 10.12 -11.82
N ALA A 219 -15.88 11.40 -12.01
CA ALA A 219 -16.67 12.54 -11.56
C ALA A 219 -18.11 12.51 -12.12
N THR A 220 -18.24 12.23 -13.42
CA THR A 220 -19.54 12.11 -14.09
C THR A 220 -20.38 10.95 -13.53
N ILE A 221 -19.74 9.77 -13.27
CA ILE A 221 -20.46 8.61 -12.72
C ILE A 221 -20.98 8.90 -11.30
N ILE A 222 -20.19 9.61 -10.49
CA ILE A 222 -20.49 9.86 -9.07
C ILE A 222 -21.40 11.09 -8.91
N GLY A 223 -21.31 12.06 -9.83
CA GLY A 223 -22.06 13.33 -9.78
C GLY A 223 -21.36 14.40 -8.93
N VAL A 224 -20.02 14.49 -9.02
CA VAL A 224 -19.19 15.49 -8.32
C VAL A 224 -18.20 16.15 -9.30
N ASP A 225 -17.49 17.16 -8.86
CA ASP A 225 -16.44 17.83 -9.65
C ASP A 225 -15.15 17.01 -9.72
N ASN A 226 -14.30 17.34 -10.71
CA ASN A 226 -13.01 16.68 -10.94
C ASN A 226 -12.02 16.87 -9.78
N GLU A 227 -12.02 18.05 -9.15
CA GLU A 227 -11.08 18.36 -8.05
C GLU A 227 -11.36 17.49 -6.82
N THR A 228 -12.66 17.26 -6.56
CA THR A 228 -13.10 16.34 -5.51
C THR A 228 -12.60 14.91 -5.76
N ILE A 229 -12.71 14.41 -7.00
CA ILE A 229 -12.19 13.07 -7.35
C ILE A 229 -10.67 13.02 -7.24
N GLU A 230 -9.96 14.01 -7.74
CA GLU A 230 -8.50 14.07 -7.66
C GLU A 230 -8.02 14.04 -6.20
N ARG A 231 -8.66 14.83 -5.34
CA ARG A 231 -8.40 14.85 -3.89
C ARG A 231 -8.65 13.48 -3.26
N TYR A 232 -9.77 12.81 -3.56
CA TYR A 232 -10.09 11.52 -2.98
C TYR A 232 -9.16 10.40 -3.45
N ILE A 233 -8.80 10.39 -4.73
CA ILE A 233 -7.79 9.48 -5.26
C ILE A 233 -6.43 9.73 -4.61
N SER A 234 -6.04 11.00 -4.41
CA SER A 234 -4.81 11.35 -3.69
C SER A 234 -4.82 10.80 -2.26
N ILE A 235 -5.94 10.95 -1.54
CA ILE A 235 -6.12 10.36 -0.19
C ILE A 235 -5.94 8.84 -0.23
N LEU A 236 -6.60 8.15 -1.15
CA LEU A 236 -6.52 6.69 -1.27
C LEU A 236 -5.11 6.21 -1.64
N CYS A 237 -4.38 6.98 -2.45
CA CYS A 237 -2.98 6.68 -2.77
C CYS A 237 -2.06 6.91 -1.56
N LYS A 238 -2.23 8.02 -0.83
CA LYS A 238 -1.47 8.31 0.39
C LYS A 238 -1.73 7.29 1.50
N SER A 239 -2.97 6.82 1.62
CA SER A 239 -3.35 5.75 2.57
C SER A 239 -2.98 4.34 2.09
N HIS A 240 -2.23 4.21 1.02
CA HIS A 240 -1.78 2.92 0.45
C HIS A 240 -2.92 1.95 0.11
N VAL A 241 -4.10 2.47 -0.22
CA VAL A 241 -5.24 1.67 -0.72
C VAL A 241 -5.11 1.44 -2.22
N LEU A 242 -4.70 2.50 -2.93
CA LEU A 242 -4.54 2.51 -4.38
C LEU A 242 -3.11 2.88 -4.80
N TYR A 243 -2.74 2.39 -5.97
CA TYR A 243 -1.65 2.93 -6.77
C TYR A 243 -2.20 3.44 -8.10
N ARG A 244 -1.85 4.67 -8.46
CA ARG A 244 -2.22 5.28 -9.74
C ARG A 244 -1.18 4.89 -10.78
N LEU A 245 -1.58 4.09 -11.76
CA LEU A 245 -0.75 3.66 -12.88
C LEU A 245 -1.05 4.56 -14.09
N PRO A 246 -0.18 5.50 -14.46
CA PRO A 246 -0.38 6.41 -15.57
C PRO A 246 -0.13 5.73 -16.93
N SER A 247 -0.62 6.33 -18.01
CA SER A 247 -0.32 5.87 -19.36
C SER A 247 1.10 6.25 -19.77
N TYR A 248 1.79 5.32 -20.45
CA TYR A 248 3.10 5.55 -21.05
C TYR A 248 2.98 6.14 -22.46
N SER A 249 3.64 7.25 -22.73
CA SER A 249 3.80 7.81 -24.07
C SER A 249 5.06 8.67 -24.15
N THR A 250 5.83 8.49 -25.19
CA THR A 250 6.95 9.41 -25.55
C THR A 250 6.46 10.55 -26.44
N ASP A 251 5.32 10.40 -27.08
CA ASP A 251 4.71 11.43 -27.93
C ASP A 251 3.42 11.95 -27.30
N LYS A 252 3.44 13.21 -26.86
CA LYS A 252 2.30 13.90 -26.24
C LYS A 252 1.04 13.97 -27.14
N LYS A 253 1.18 13.75 -28.46
CA LYS A 253 0.04 13.73 -29.39
C LYS A 253 -0.78 12.44 -29.32
N TYR A 254 -0.16 11.32 -28.91
CA TYR A 254 -0.79 10.00 -28.85
C TYR A 254 -1.18 9.58 -27.42
N GLU A 255 -0.89 10.43 -26.42
CA GLU A 255 -1.43 10.20 -25.09
C GLU A 255 -2.95 10.12 -25.14
N LEU A 256 -3.50 9.01 -24.67
CA LEU A 256 -4.87 9.01 -24.13
C LEU A 256 -4.82 9.94 -22.90
N LYS A 257 -4.87 11.26 -23.20
CA LYS A 257 -4.62 12.34 -22.25
C LYS A 257 -5.42 12.09 -21.00
N LYS A 258 -4.73 11.89 -19.88
CA LYS A 258 -5.25 11.88 -18.52
C LYS A 258 -6.06 10.64 -18.08
N THR A 259 -5.87 9.47 -18.68
CA THR A 259 -6.42 8.24 -18.12
C THR A 259 -5.39 7.51 -17.27
N ASN A 260 -5.85 6.87 -16.19
CA ASN A 260 -5.04 6.03 -15.32
C ASN A 260 -5.72 4.68 -15.13
N ILE A 261 -4.92 3.62 -14.93
CA ILE A 261 -5.44 2.39 -14.31
C ILE A 261 -5.19 2.50 -12.80
N PHE A 262 -6.21 2.22 -12.02
CA PHE A 262 -6.11 2.24 -10.57
C PHE A 262 -5.92 0.82 -10.05
N ILE A 263 -4.78 0.58 -9.41
CA ILE A 263 -4.41 -0.71 -8.84
C ILE A 263 -4.74 -0.68 -7.36
N PHE A 264 -5.58 -1.57 -6.91
CA PHE A 264 -5.78 -1.82 -5.48
C PHE A 264 -4.57 -2.57 -4.94
N LEU A 265 -3.91 -2.02 -3.92
CA LEU A 265 -2.72 -2.66 -3.33
C LEU A 265 -3.04 -3.94 -2.55
N ASP A 266 -4.33 -4.25 -2.39
CA ASP A 266 -4.83 -5.54 -1.91
C ASP A 266 -6.17 -5.89 -2.56
N ASN A 267 -6.28 -7.11 -3.11
CA ASN A 267 -7.51 -7.58 -3.75
C ASN A 267 -8.67 -7.76 -2.77
N GLY A 268 -8.39 -8.08 -1.51
CA GLY A 268 -9.42 -8.22 -0.49
C GLY A 268 -10.15 -6.90 -0.24
N ILE A 269 -9.43 -5.78 -0.17
CA ILE A 269 -10.01 -4.45 -0.07
C ILE A 269 -10.87 -4.12 -1.30
N ARG A 270 -10.38 -4.43 -2.50
CA ARG A 270 -11.17 -4.25 -3.72
C ARG A 270 -12.48 -5.05 -3.69
N ASN A 271 -12.40 -6.34 -3.32
CA ASN A 271 -13.56 -7.22 -3.32
C ASN A 271 -14.57 -6.85 -2.23
N ALA A 272 -14.09 -6.45 -1.06
CA ALA A 272 -14.93 -5.97 0.03
C ALA A 272 -15.67 -4.68 -0.34
N SER A 273 -15.04 -3.74 -1.08
CA SER A 273 -15.67 -2.48 -1.47
C SER A 273 -16.93 -2.66 -2.35
N ILE A 274 -17.02 -3.79 -3.07
CA ILE A 274 -18.19 -4.17 -3.89
C ILE A 274 -18.90 -5.42 -3.37
N ASN A 275 -18.56 -5.87 -2.15
CA ASN A 275 -19.11 -7.06 -1.51
C ASN A 275 -19.12 -8.31 -2.41
N ASN A 276 -18.03 -8.56 -3.14
CA ASN A 276 -17.92 -9.69 -4.06
C ASN A 276 -16.80 -10.66 -3.63
N PHE A 277 -17.16 -11.63 -2.82
CA PHE A 277 -16.27 -12.72 -2.35
C PHE A 277 -16.60 -14.08 -2.98
N ASN A 278 -17.31 -14.07 -4.12
CA ASN A 278 -17.64 -15.29 -4.84
C ASN A 278 -16.38 -16.04 -5.29
N ASP A 279 -16.51 -17.36 -5.40
CA ASP A 279 -15.47 -18.23 -5.96
C ASP A 279 -15.07 -17.78 -7.37
N LEU A 280 -13.80 -17.97 -7.72
CA LEU A 280 -13.27 -17.52 -9.00
C LEU A 280 -14.01 -18.15 -10.20
N LEU A 281 -14.52 -19.36 -10.06
CA LEU A 281 -15.30 -20.03 -11.11
C LEU A 281 -16.62 -19.32 -11.44
N MET A 282 -17.15 -18.54 -10.50
CA MET A 282 -18.39 -17.76 -10.66
C MET A 282 -18.12 -16.30 -11.08
N ARG A 283 -16.84 -15.94 -11.35
CA ARG A 283 -16.45 -14.55 -11.62
C ARG A 283 -16.06 -14.34 -13.07
N MET A 284 -16.48 -13.22 -13.61
CA MET A 284 -16.09 -12.79 -14.96
C MET A 284 -14.85 -11.89 -14.97
N ASP A 285 -14.40 -11.40 -13.82
CA ASP A 285 -13.29 -10.44 -13.66
C ASP A 285 -11.96 -11.10 -13.26
N ILE A 286 -11.81 -12.43 -13.39
CA ILE A 286 -10.62 -13.18 -12.96
C ILE A 286 -9.33 -12.60 -13.54
N ASP A 287 -9.31 -12.31 -14.85
CA ASP A 287 -8.10 -11.76 -15.50
C ASP A 287 -7.74 -10.38 -14.95
N ALA A 288 -8.73 -9.55 -14.62
CA ALA A 288 -8.51 -8.23 -14.03
C ALA A 288 -8.03 -8.34 -12.58
N LEU A 289 -8.60 -9.25 -11.78
CA LEU A 289 -8.11 -9.56 -10.43
C LEU A 289 -6.68 -10.08 -10.44
N TRP A 290 -6.37 -10.98 -11.38
CA TRP A 290 -5.04 -11.54 -11.58
C TRP A 290 -4.02 -10.45 -11.90
N MET A 291 -4.35 -9.59 -12.86
CA MET A 291 -3.52 -8.44 -13.24
C MET A 291 -3.31 -7.51 -12.05
N ASN A 292 -4.37 -7.13 -11.34
CA ASN A 292 -4.28 -6.24 -10.19
C ASN A 292 -3.38 -6.81 -9.10
N TRP A 293 -3.58 -8.10 -8.75
CA TRP A 293 -2.78 -8.78 -7.74
C TRP A 293 -1.30 -8.83 -8.11
N LEU A 294 -0.97 -9.20 -9.36
CA LEU A 294 0.42 -9.27 -9.82
C LEU A 294 1.12 -7.91 -9.77
N ILE A 295 0.45 -6.86 -10.24
CA ILE A 295 1.01 -5.50 -10.21
C ILE A 295 1.18 -5.03 -8.77
N ALA A 296 0.19 -5.24 -7.90
CA ALA A 296 0.26 -4.88 -6.49
C ALA A 296 1.41 -5.61 -5.77
N GLU A 297 1.56 -6.92 -5.98
CA GLU A 297 2.66 -7.71 -5.41
C GLU A 297 4.02 -7.22 -5.94
N ARG A 298 4.14 -6.91 -7.23
CA ARG A 298 5.38 -6.39 -7.82
C ARG A 298 5.77 -5.03 -7.24
N ILE A 299 4.83 -4.12 -7.09
CA ILE A 299 5.06 -2.80 -6.48
C ILE A 299 5.51 -2.96 -5.02
N LYS A 300 4.85 -3.83 -4.24
CA LYS A 300 5.25 -4.13 -2.85
C LYS A 300 6.65 -4.73 -2.78
N TRP A 301 6.94 -5.71 -3.65
CA TRP A 301 8.26 -6.32 -3.75
C TRP A 301 9.36 -5.30 -4.01
N ASN A 302 9.17 -4.44 -5.00
CA ASN A 302 10.15 -3.42 -5.35
C ASN A 302 10.38 -2.44 -4.19
N LYS A 303 9.31 -1.97 -3.53
CA LYS A 303 9.42 -1.08 -2.37
C LYS A 303 10.19 -1.71 -1.20
N ILE A 304 9.87 -2.95 -0.82
CA ILE A 304 10.55 -3.64 0.28
C ILE A 304 12.03 -3.90 -0.03
N ASN A 305 12.37 -4.08 -1.32
CA ASN A 305 13.74 -4.33 -1.76
C ASN A 305 14.50 -3.06 -2.17
N ASN A 306 13.92 -1.88 -1.95
CA ASN A 306 14.49 -0.59 -2.34
C ASN A 306 14.83 -0.52 -3.85
N VAL A 307 14.03 -1.18 -4.68
CA VAL A 307 14.16 -1.09 -6.14
C VAL A 307 13.44 0.16 -6.60
N MET A 308 14.20 1.13 -7.05
CA MET A 308 13.64 2.35 -7.67
C MET A 308 13.11 2.00 -9.06
N ALA A 309 11.81 2.16 -9.25
CA ALA A 309 11.15 1.90 -10.52
C ALA A 309 9.93 2.80 -10.71
N GLU A 310 9.71 3.19 -11.95
CA GLU A 310 8.49 3.87 -12.38
C GLU A 310 7.60 2.87 -13.12
N TYR A 311 6.28 3.06 -13.00
CA TYR A 311 5.32 2.11 -13.53
C TYR A 311 4.28 2.80 -14.39
N PHE A 312 3.96 2.18 -15.51
CA PHE A 312 3.02 2.69 -16.50
C PHE A 312 2.18 1.56 -17.07
N PHE A 313 1.10 1.91 -17.79
CA PHE A 313 0.46 1.05 -18.77
C PHE A 313 0.52 1.72 -20.14
N TRP A 314 0.27 0.96 -21.21
CA TRP A 314 0.11 1.53 -22.54
C TRP A 314 -1.14 1.01 -23.21
N ARG A 315 -1.86 1.89 -23.92
CA ARG A 315 -3.03 1.52 -24.69
C ARG A 315 -3.16 2.39 -25.94
N SER A 316 -3.45 1.73 -27.09
CA SER A 316 -3.73 2.40 -28.35
C SER A 316 -5.22 2.77 -28.50
N HIS A 317 -5.53 3.64 -29.45
CA HIS A 317 -6.91 3.93 -29.85
C HIS A 317 -7.67 2.69 -30.35
N THR A 318 -6.97 1.72 -30.94
CA THR A 318 -7.52 0.43 -31.38
C THR A 318 -7.61 -0.60 -30.26
N ARG A 319 -7.46 -0.19 -29.00
CA ARG A 319 -7.56 -1.01 -27.78
C ARG A 319 -6.49 -2.09 -27.64
N GLN A 320 -5.36 -2.01 -28.37
CA GLN A 320 -4.19 -2.82 -28.03
C GLN A 320 -3.60 -2.26 -26.73
N GLN A 321 -3.19 -3.16 -25.83
CA GLN A 321 -2.73 -2.76 -24.48
C GLN A 321 -1.51 -3.56 -24.06
N VAL A 322 -0.55 -2.88 -23.40
CA VAL A 322 0.44 -3.46 -22.49
C VAL A 322 -0.03 -3.12 -21.08
N ASP A 323 -0.27 -4.14 -20.27
CA ASP A 323 -0.99 -4.00 -19.01
C ASP A 323 -0.13 -3.33 -17.94
N PHE A 324 1.18 -3.55 -18.01
CA PHE A 324 2.14 -3.00 -17.07
C PHE A 324 3.49 -2.79 -17.78
N ILE A 325 4.11 -1.65 -17.56
CA ILE A 325 5.46 -1.31 -17.98
C ILE A 325 6.23 -0.92 -16.73
N GLU A 326 7.33 -1.60 -16.47
CA GLU A 326 8.26 -1.29 -15.39
C GLU A 326 9.51 -0.65 -16.00
N CYS A 327 9.87 0.55 -15.53
CA CYS A 327 11.07 1.27 -15.88
C CYS A 327 11.97 1.37 -14.65
N ASN A 328 13.16 0.83 -14.71
CA ASN A 328 14.16 0.90 -13.65
C ASN A 328 15.57 1.10 -14.22
N VAL A 329 16.59 1.09 -13.39
CA VAL A 329 18.00 1.29 -13.80
C VAL A 329 18.50 0.27 -14.82
N LYS A 330 17.84 -0.89 -14.97
CA LYS A 330 18.19 -1.93 -15.95
C LYS A 330 17.52 -1.72 -17.30
N GLY A 331 16.57 -0.79 -17.40
CA GLY A 331 15.79 -0.50 -18.60
C GLY A 331 14.29 -0.61 -18.42
N MET A 332 13.59 -0.79 -19.52
CA MET A 332 12.13 -0.87 -19.55
C MET A 332 11.66 -2.24 -20.02
N GLU A 333 10.64 -2.77 -19.37
CA GLU A 333 10.00 -4.03 -19.74
C GLU A 333 8.48 -3.91 -19.67
N GLY A 334 7.80 -4.44 -20.68
CA GLY A 334 6.35 -4.51 -20.75
C GLY A 334 5.82 -5.90 -20.37
N TYR A 335 4.63 -5.93 -19.80
CA TYR A 335 3.99 -7.17 -19.36
C TYR A 335 2.52 -7.19 -19.76
N LYS A 336 2.06 -8.40 -20.16
CA LYS A 336 0.65 -8.74 -20.35
C LYS A 336 0.29 -9.88 -19.43
N PHE A 337 -0.85 -9.76 -18.76
CA PHE A 337 -1.29 -10.73 -17.77
C PHE A 337 -2.46 -11.57 -18.27
N LYS A 338 -2.43 -12.85 -18.00
CA LYS A 338 -3.53 -13.78 -18.26
C LYS A 338 -3.56 -14.88 -17.21
N TYR A 339 -4.70 -15.07 -16.57
CA TYR A 339 -4.82 -16.14 -15.57
C TYR A 339 -4.64 -17.52 -16.19
N ASN A 340 -5.29 -17.80 -17.31
CA ASN A 340 -5.25 -19.10 -17.95
C ASN A 340 -3.98 -19.32 -18.80
N LYS A 341 -3.22 -20.38 -18.51
CA LYS A 341 -2.01 -20.77 -19.23
C LYS A 341 -2.23 -21.16 -20.70
N LYS A 342 -3.41 -21.70 -21.03
CA LYS A 342 -3.68 -22.30 -22.34
C LYS A 342 -3.97 -21.29 -23.45
N LYS A 343 -4.21 -20.03 -23.12
CA LYS A 343 -4.50 -18.97 -24.10
C LYS A 343 -3.27 -18.09 -24.29
N PRO A 344 -2.49 -18.25 -25.38
CA PRO A 344 -1.39 -17.35 -25.65
C PRO A 344 -1.90 -15.92 -25.88
N LEU A 345 -1.22 -14.95 -25.29
CA LEU A 345 -1.47 -13.54 -25.54
C LEU A 345 -0.65 -13.09 -26.75
N LYS A 346 -1.33 -12.46 -27.71
CA LYS A 346 -0.61 -11.79 -28.80
C LYS A 346 0.08 -10.54 -28.24
N LYS A 347 1.34 -10.38 -28.57
CA LYS A 347 2.06 -9.13 -28.29
C LYS A 347 1.40 -8.01 -29.11
N PRO A 348 1.21 -6.80 -28.56
CA PRO A 348 0.54 -5.71 -29.31
C PRO A 348 1.46 -5.20 -30.43
N PRO A 349 1.14 -5.44 -31.71
CA PRO A 349 2.03 -5.04 -32.83
C PRO A 349 2.28 -3.54 -32.86
N LEU A 350 1.26 -2.71 -32.57
CA LEU A 350 1.44 -1.26 -32.54
C LEU A 350 2.42 -0.81 -31.46
N PHE A 351 2.42 -1.46 -30.30
CA PHE A 351 3.39 -1.14 -29.27
C PHE A 351 4.81 -1.49 -29.72
N GLN A 352 5.00 -2.66 -30.31
CA GLN A 352 6.32 -3.10 -30.79
C GLN A 352 6.85 -2.21 -31.92
N ASN A 353 5.96 -1.68 -32.78
CA ASN A 353 6.35 -0.76 -33.85
C ASN A 353 6.78 0.61 -33.31
N HIS A 354 6.12 1.12 -32.25
CA HIS A 354 6.46 2.41 -31.65
C HIS A 354 7.62 2.33 -30.66
N TYR A 355 7.78 1.19 -29.98
CA TYR A 355 8.76 0.96 -28.92
C TYR A 355 9.47 -0.38 -29.13
N PRO A 356 10.28 -0.52 -30.20
CA PRO A 356 10.91 -1.81 -30.56
C PRO A 356 11.89 -2.31 -29.49
N ASP A 357 12.50 -1.39 -28.74
CA ASP A 357 13.49 -1.70 -27.69
C ASP A 357 12.86 -2.15 -26.36
N ILE A 358 11.54 -2.06 -26.20
CA ILE A 358 10.86 -2.49 -24.99
C ILE A 358 10.30 -3.91 -25.18
N PRO A 359 10.93 -4.94 -24.58
CA PRO A 359 10.43 -6.31 -24.66
C PRO A 359 9.09 -6.44 -23.94
N VAL A 360 8.16 -7.23 -24.51
CA VAL A 360 6.86 -7.52 -23.90
C VAL A 360 6.78 -8.99 -23.53
N HIS A 361 6.55 -9.27 -22.25
CA HIS A 361 6.45 -10.61 -21.67
C HIS A 361 5.00 -10.96 -21.34
N THR A 362 4.68 -12.25 -21.42
CA THR A 362 3.38 -12.75 -20.95
C THR A 362 3.56 -13.45 -19.62
N VAL A 363 2.74 -13.06 -18.64
CA VAL A 363 2.72 -13.64 -17.29
C VAL A 363 1.40 -14.35 -17.06
N ASN A 364 1.48 -15.63 -16.67
CA ASN A 364 0.33 -16.47 -16.36
C ASN A 364 0.58 -17.30 -15.10
N THR A 365 -0.35 -18.16 -14.71
CA THR A 365 -0.23 -19.02 -13.52
C THR A 365 0.95 -20.00 -13.55
N GLY A 366 1.73 -20.09 -14.63
CA GLY A 366 2.96 -20.87 -14.71
C GLY A 366 4.25 -20.07 -14.60
N THR A 367 4.17 -18.75 -14.83
CA THR A 367 5.37 -17.87 -14.92
C THR A 367 5.33 -16.70 -13.92
N TYR A 368 4.26 -16.56 -13.14
CA TYR A 368 4.06 -15.41 -12.27
C TYR A 368 5.12 -15.25 -11.18
N PHE A 369 5.63 -16.35 -10.61
CA PHE A 369 6.57 -16.27 -9.50
C PHE A 369 7.90 -15.64 -9.93
N SER A 370 8.41 -15.98 -11.11
CA SER A 370 9.60 -15.34 -11.67
C SER A 370 9.40 -13.85 -11.96
N PHE A 371 8.18 -13.43 -12.35
CA PHE A 371 7.82 -12.02 -12.48
C PHE A 371 7.82 -11.31 -11.13
N LEU A 372 7.22 -11.90 -10.10
CA LEU A 372 7.12 -11.30 -8.77
C LEU A 372 8.49 -11.10 -8.10
N THR A 373 9.42 -12.03 -8.31
CA THR A 373 10.73 -12.06 -7.62
C THR A 373 11.90 -11.58 -8.47
N LYS A 374 11.63 -11.09 -9.67
CA LYS A 374 12.65 -10.56 -10.58
C LYS A 374 13.38 -9.37 -9.93
N LYS A 375 14.71 -9.44 -9.88
CA LYS A 375 15.60 -8.39 -9.36
C LYS A 375 16.09 -7.49 -10.48
#